data_bf213232727c2ec399d0759f49064989
#
_entry.id   bf213232727c2ec399d0759f49064989
#
_cell.length_a   1.000
_cell.length_b   1.000
_cell.length_c   1.000
_cell.angle_alpha   90.00
_cell.angle_beta   90.00
_cell.angle_gamma   90.00
#
_symmetry.space_group_name_H-M   'P 1'
#
loop_
_entity.id
_entity.type
_entity.pdbx_description
1 polymer ?
#
loop_
_entity_poly.entity_id
_entity_poly.type
_entity_poly.pdbx_seq_one_letter_code
_entity_poly.pdbx_strand_id
1 'polypeptide(L)'
;IIGNPPYQVTVAQKDTDNGQKRSASIFQHFQTLADKLSPRFISLIYPGGRWIHQSGKGMADFGYKQINDKHLAQLHFYPISTEIFNEVAIADGLSVVFKDMRKTTQGFTYLYTKAGTTIQMQVANPGKVLMTLDPTAAKVSERIQHIVKERFSYLHDSILSQKLFSIESDFVERNPSLVREYKEGGKLRENEIKLFTNDKAGKAGRSQWYVVNEKVITSGCEYLHKWKVIVSSANAGGQKRSNQLAIVDNYSAFGRSRIALKTFETEREAQNFFAYCQTDLIRYAFLLTDEALTSLAKLVPDL
;
A
#
# COMPACT_ATOMS: atom_id res chain seq x y z
N ILE A 1 -6.92 -31.69 -1.14
CA ILE A 1 -7.72 -30.60 -1.73
C ILE A 1 -6.82 -29.86 -2.72
N ILE A 2 -7.30 -29.73 -3.97
CA ILE A 2 -6.65 -28.95 -5.03
C ILE A 2 -7.72 -28.02 -5.62
N GLY A 3 -7.39 -26.75 -5.89
CA GLY A 3 -8.38 -25.87 -6.49
C GLY A 3 -7.92 -24.44 -6.76
N ASN A 4 -8.77 -23.77 -7.53
CA ASN A 4 -8.72 -22.35 -7.83
C ASN A 4 -10.01 -21.73 -7.27
N PRO A 5 -10.05 -21.31 -6.00
CA PRO A 5 -11.27 -20.77 -5.40
C PRO A 5 -11.63 -19.41 -5.99
N PRO A 6 -12.89 -18.97 -5.89
CA PRO A 6 -13.26 -17.61 -6.24
C PRO A 6 -12.45 -16.58 -5.45
N TYR A 7 -11.94 -15.55 -6.13
CA TYR A 7 -11.05 -14.57 -5.49
C TYR A 7 -11.80 -13.47 -4.75
N GLN A 8 -12.96 -13.10 -5.28
CA GLN A 8 -13.76 -12.00 -4.75
C GLN A 8 -15.25 -12.18 -5.04
N VAL A 9 -16.07 -11.54 -4.24
CA VAL A 9 -17.52 -11.46 -4.41
C VAL A 9 -17.94 -10.02 -4.46
N THR A 10 -18.93 -9.72 -5.32
CA THR A 10 -19.58 -8.42 -5.32
C THR A 10 -20.48 -8.29 -4.11
N VAL A 11 -20.22 -7.30 -3.27
CA VAL A 11 -21.04 -7.02 -2.08
C VAL A 11 -22.08 -5.96 -2.47
N ALA A 12 -23.35 -6.25 -2.17
CA ALA A 12 -24.43 -5.27 -2.34
C ALA A 12 -24.13 -4.02 -1.50
N GLN A 13 -24.22 -2.86 -2.09
CA GLN A 13 -24.04 -1.58 -1.42
C GLN A 13 -25.42 -1.10 -0.98
N LYS A 14 -25.59 -0.77 0.30
CA LYS A 14 -26.71 0.05 0.75
C LYS A 14 -26.56 1.41 0.05
N ASP A 15 -27.61 1.81 -0.63
CA ASP A 15 -27.76 3.02 -1.43
C ASP A 15 -26.75 4.15 -1.11
N THR A 16 -25.72 4.26 -1.93
CA THR A 16 -24.95 5.47 -2.13
C THR A 16 -24.82 5.72 -3.61
N ASP A 17 -25.12 6.92 -4.01
CA ASP A 17 -25.47 7.45 -5.33
C ASP A 17 -24.44 7.27 -6.48
N ASN A 18 -23.37 6.51 -6.32
CA ASN A 18 -22.26 6.45 -7.28
C ASN A 18 -22.08 5.12 -8.03
N GLY A 19 -23.00 4.19 -7.97
CA GLY A 19 -22.99 3.00 -8.84
C GLY A 19 -21.75 2.08 -8.77
N GLN A 20 -20.77 2.36 -7.89
CA GLN A 20 -19.56 1.54 -7.76
C GLN A 20 -19.84 0.31 -6.88
N LYS A 21 -19.88 -0.84 -7.52
CA LYS A 21 -19.95 -2.14 -6.84
C LYS A 21 -18.66 -2.37 -6.04
N ARG A 22 -18.79 -2.58 -4.75
CA ARG A 22 -17.66 -3.00 -3.91
C ARG A 22 -17.44 -4.51 -4.05
N SER A 23 -16.18 -4.93 -4.22
CA SER A 23 -15.81 -6.33 -4.14
C SER A 23 -15.11 -6.61 -2.80
N ALA A 24 -15.40 -7.76 -2.22
CA ALA A 24 -14.72 -8.27 -1.05
C ALA A 24 -13.91 -9.52 -1.45
N SER A 25 -12.68 -9.62 -0.96
CA SER A 25 -11.88 -10.82 -1.13
C SER A 25 -12.49 -11.97 -0.33
N ILE A 26 -12.53 -13.18 -0.91
CA ILE A 26 -13.09 -14.37 -0.26
C ILE A 26 -12.17 -15.59 -0.32
N PHE A 27 -11.10 -15.60 -1.12
CA PHE A 27 -10.21 -16.75 -1.26
C PHE A 27 -9.59 -17.19 0.08
N GLN A 28 -9.35 -16.28 1.01
CA GLN A 28 -8.82 -16.57 2.33
C GLN A 28 -9.76 -17.47 3.17
N HIS A 29 -11.05 -17.39 2.92
CA HIS A 29 -12.03 -18.24 3.60
C HIS A 29 -11.96 -19.69 3.08
N PHE A 30 -11.68 -19.86 1.78
CA PHE A 30 -11.49 -21.20 1.18
C PHE A 30 -10.19 -21.84 1.69
N GLN A 31 -9.11 -21.07 1.81
CA GLN A 31 -7.87 -21.57 2.43
C GLN A 31 -8.11 -21.98 3.88
N THR A 32 -8.76 -21.12 4.66
CA THR A 32 -9.10 -21.41 6.06
C THR A 32 -10.00 -22.66 6.20
N LEU A 33 -10.95 -22.85 5.28
CA LEU A 33 -11.80 -24.03 5.25
C LEU A 33 -10.98 -25.29 4.92
N ALA A 34 -10.10 -25.22 3.92
CA ALA A 34 -9.21 -26.33 3.56
C ALA A 34 -8.30 -26.72 4.73
N ASP A 35 -7.75 -25.73 5.45
CA ASP A 35 -6.93 -25.96 6.65
C ASP A 35 -7.74 -26.67 7.76
N LYS A 36 -8.99 -26.26 7.99
CA LYS A 36 -9.88 -26.89 8.98
C LYS A 36 -10.27 -28.33 8.63
N LEU A 37 -10.45 -28.63 7.34
CA LEU A 37 -10.73 -29.98 6.86
C LEU A 37 -9.52 -30.92 7.00
N SER A 38 -8.35 -30.36 7.19
CA SER A 38 -7.10 -31.07 7.47
C SER A 38 -6.84 -32.28 6.55
N PRO A 39 -6.97 -32.18 5.23
CA PRO A 39 -6.66 -33.25 4.30
C PRO A 39 -5.15 -33.48 4.29
N ARG A 40 -4.70 -34.60 3.73
CA ARG A 40 -3.25 -34.86 3.63
C ARG A 40 -2.50 -33.76 2.92
N PHE A 41 -3.03 -33.31 1.77
CA PHE A 41 -2.42 -32.23 0.97
C PHE A 41 -3.45 -31.15 0.64
N ILE A 42 -2.97 -29.92 0.64
CA ILE A 42 -3.70 -28.74 0.15
C ILE A 42 -2.84 -28.07 -0.91
N SER A 43 -3.43 -27.83 -2.09
CA SER A 43 -2.81 -27.01 -3.14
C SER A 43 -3.85 -26.05 -3.70
N LEU A 44 -3.75 -24.77 -3.36
CA LEU A 44 -4.67 -23.73 -3.80
C LEU A 44 -3.94 -22.61 -4.53
N ILE A 45 -4.58 -22.09 -5.60
CA ILE A 45 -4.09 -20.94 -6.34
C ILE A 45 -5.01 -19.73 -6.12
N TYR A 46 -4.45 -18.59 -5.74
CA TYR A 46 -5.20 -17.34 -5.53
C TYR A 46 -4.25 -16.11 -5.54
N PRO A 47 -4.78 -14.86 -5.58
CA PRO A 47 -3.95 -13.65 -5.55
C PRO A 47 -2.95 -13.65 -4.40
N GLY A 48 -1.71 -13.18 -4.63
CA GLY A 48 -0.58 -13.45 -3.75
C GLY A 48 0.05 -12.27 -3.03
N GLY A 49 0.39 -11.20 -3.72
CA GLY A 49 1.27 -10.16 -3.19
C GLY A 49 0.81 -9.57 -1.86
N ARG A 50 -0.46 -9.21 -1.76
CA ARG A 50 -1.01 -8.57 -0.54
C ARG A 50 -0.96 -9.44 0.69
N TRP A 51 -1.36 -10.71 0.59
CA TRP A 51 -1.37 -11.55 1.78
C TRP A 51 0.06 -11.95 2.19
N ILE A 52 0.96 -12.18 1.23
CA ILE A 52 2.37 -12.48 1.52
C ILE A 52 3.02 -11.29 2.24
N HIS A 53 2.75 -10.07 1.82
CA HIS A 53 3.20 -8.84 2.48
C HIS A 53 2.32 -8.38 3.64
N GLN A 54 1.37 -9.23 4.07
CA GLN A 54 0.50 -8.91 5.22
C GLN A 54 -0.11 -7.52 5.09
N SER A 55 -0.55 -7.16 3.87
CA SER A 55 -1.05 -5.86 3.50
C SER A 55 -2.47 -5.93 2.96
N GLY A 56 -3.18 -4.81 3.00
CA GLY A 56 -4.57 -4.76 2.57
C GLY A 56 -5.56 -5.22 3.64
N LYS A 57 -6.82 -4.94 3.37
CA LYS A 57 -7.91 -5.12 4.34
C LYS A 57 -8.14 -6.62 4.62
N GLY A 58 -7.92 -7.03 5.85
CA GLY A 58 -8.11 -8.41 6.30
C GLY A 58 -6.99 -9.39 5.93
N MET A 59 -5.92 -8.92 5.23
CA MET A 59 -4.83 -9.79 4.81
C MET A 59 -3.67 -9.88 5.80
N ALA A 60 -3.58 -8.98 6.77
CA ALA A 60 -2.48 -8.98 7.74
C ALA A 60 -2.45 -10.27 8.58
N ASP A 61 -3.55 -10.56 9.28
CA ASP A 61 -3.65 -11.76 10.12
C ASP A 61 -3.64 -13.05 9.30
N PHE A 62 -4.33 -13.03 8.14
CA PHE A 62 -4.34 -14.18 7.23
C PHE A 62 -2.93 -14.46 6.73
N GLY A 63 -2.25 -13.44 6.20
CA GLY A 63 -0.89 -13.57 5.67
C GLY A 63 0.11 -14.03 6.72
N TYR A 64 0.06 -13.43 7.92
CA TYR A 64 0.91 -13.84 9.02
C TYR A 64 0.74 -15.32 9.37
N LYS A 65 -0.53 -15.78 9.49
CA LYS A 65 -0.83 -17.18 9.80
C LYS A 65 -0.37 -18.14 8.70
N GLN A 66 -0.58 -17.78 7.44
CA GLN A 66 -0.21 -18.65 6.32
C GLN A 66 1.30 -18.76 6.13
N ILE A 67 2.05 -17.65 6.22
CA ILE A 67 3.51 -17.63 6.06
C ILE A 67 4.22 -18.37 7.19
N ASN A 68 3.65 -18.35 8.39
CA ASN A 68 4.20 -19.01 9.57
C ASN A 68 3.58 -20.37 9.86
N ASP A 69 2.76 -20.90 8.94
CA ASP A 69 2.15 -22.21 9.11
C ASP A 69 3.21 -23.33 8.98
N LYS A 70 3.34 -24.12 10.04
CA LYS A 70 4.27 -25.26 10.09
C LYS A 70 4.02 -26.34 9.03
N HIS A 71 2.85 -26.34 8.41
CA HIS A 71 2.48 -27.27 7.35
C HIS A 71 2.73 -26.71 5.94
N LEU A 72 3.09 -25.43 5.82
CA LEU A 72 3.44 -24.81 4.55
C LEU A 72 4.74 -25.45 4.03
N ALA A 73 4.65 -26.24 2.97
CA ALA A 73 5.79 -26.91 2.37
C ALA A 73 6.38 -26.10 1.22
N GLN A 74 5.50 -25.44 0.44
CA GLN A 74 5.93 -24.64 -0.70
C GLN A 74 4.98 -23.48 -0.94
N LEU A 75 5.55 -22.33 -1.31
CA LEU A 75 4.85 -21.17 -1.80
C LEU A 75 5.46 -20.78 -3.15
N HIS A 76 4.68 -20.78 -4.22
CA HIS A 76 5.09 -20.35 -5.54
C HIS A 76 4.38 -19.04 -5.88
N PHE A 77 5.13 -17.99 -6.18
CA PHE A 77 4.58 -16.66 -6.51
C PHE A 77 4.92 -16.25 -7.94
N TYR A 78 3.91 -15.79 -8.65
CA TYR A 78 3.95 -15.26 -10.01
C TYR A 78 3.50 -13.79 -9.97
N PRO A 79 4.42 -12.81 -10.06
CA PRO A 79 4.05 -11.39 -10.04
C PRO A 79 3.26 -10.98 -11.29
N ILE A 80 3.40 -11.71 -12.38
CA ILE A 80 2.70 -11.49 -13.65
C ILE A 80 1.68 -12.60 -13.84
N SER A 81 0.43 -12.35 -13.47
CA SER A 81 -0.63 -13.37 -13.52
C SER A 81 -0.93 -13.89 -14.92
N THR A 82 -0.66 -13.10 -15.95
CA THR A 82 -0.84 -13.49 -17.36
C THR A 82 0.14 -14.56 -17.82
N GLU A 83 1.18 -14.85 -17.07
CA GLU A 83 2.05 -16.02 -17.30
C GLU A 83 1.35 -17.35 -16.98
N ILE A 84 0.28 -17.31 -16.19
CA ILE A 84 -0.52 -18.47 -15.80
C ILE A 84 -1.91 -18.45 -16.45
N PHE A 85 -2.58 -17.28 -16.46
CA PHE A 85 -3.89 -17.08 -17.04
C PHE A 85 -3.82 -16.01 -18.13
N ASN A 86 -3.66 -16.41 -19.36
CA ASN A 86 -3.34 -15.56 -20.53
C ASN A 86 -4.22 -14.30 -20.67
N GLU A 87 -5.50 -14.36 -20.21
CA GLU A 87 -6.45 -13.28 -20.41
C GLU A 87 -6.81 -12.51 -19.13
N VAL A 88 -6.24 -12.89 -17.99
CA VAL A 88 -6.63 -12.33 -16.69
C VAL A 88 -5.46 -11.63 -16.02
N ALA A 89 -5.44 -10.30 -16.11
CA ALA A 89 -4.46 -9.47 -15.40
C ALA A 89 -4.91 -9.25 -13.94
N ILE A 90 -4.18 -9.82 -13.00
CA ILE A 90 -4.36 -9.65 -11.56
C ILE A 90 -3.18 -8.84 -11.04
N ALA A 91 -3.43 -7.59 -10.66
CA ALA A 91 -2.39 -6.66 -10.22
C ALA A 91 -1.59 -7.14 -9.00
N ASP A 92 -2.18 -8.04 -8.21
CA ASP A 92 -1.62 -8.63 -7.00
C ASP A 92 -0.74 -9.87 -7.27
N GLY A 93 -0.57 -10.24 -8.54
CA GLY A 93 0.05 -11.50 -8.92
C GLY A 93 -0.73 -12.72 -8.43
N LEU A 94 -0.17 -13.89 -8.64
CA LEU A 94 -0.75 -15.18 -8.21
C LEU A 94 0.19 -15.92 -7.28
N SER A 95 -0.39 -16.59 -6.28
CA SER A 95 0.31 -17.53 -5.41
C SER A 95 -0.26 -18.92 -5.53
N VAL A 96 0.59 -19.94 -5.58
CA VAL A 96 0.22 -21.34 -5.37
C VAL A 96 0.74 -21.77 -4.01
N VAL A 97 -0.16 -22.03 -3.10
CA VAL A 97 0.15 -22.52 -1.76
C VAL A 97 0.08 -24.04 -1.74
N PHE A 98 1.15 -24.69 -1.29
CA PHE A 98 1.17 -26.14 -1.08
C PHE A 98 1.48 -26.47 0.36
N LYS A 99 0.59 -27.23 1.00
CA LYS A 99 0.73 -27.73 2.37
C LYS A 99 0.72 -29.25 2.42
N ASP A 100 1.58 -29.83 3.26
CA ASP A 100 1.51 -31.24 3.68
C ASP A 100 1.12 -31.28 5.17
N MET A 101 -0.13 -31.57 5.45
CA MET A 101 -0.70 -31.51 6.80
C MET A 101 -0.12 -32.58 7.75
N ARG A 102 0.66 -33.52 7.25
CA ARG A 102 1.34 -34.55 8.07
C ARG A 102 2.78 -34.18 8.41
N LYS A 103 3.32 -33.17 7.75
CA LYS A 103 4.69 -32.69 7.99
C LYS A 103 4.66 -31.40 8.80
N THR A 104 5.62 -31.27 9.69
CA THR A 104 5.90 -30.02 10.39
C THR A 104 7.25 -29.52 9.93
N THR A 105 7.29 -28.32 9.39
CA THR A 105 8.49 -27.67 8.89
C THR A 105 8.82 -26.41 9.68
N GLN A 106 10.08 -26.01 9.71
CA GLN A 106 10.51 -24.70 10.26
C GLN A 106 10.76 -23.68 9.14
N GLY A 107 10.01 -23.78 8.06
CA GLY A 107 10.14 -22.97 6.87
C GLY A 107 9.58 -23.70 5.66
N PHE A 108 9.70 -23.07 4.52
CA PHE A 108 9.14 -23.58 3.27
C PHE A 108 10.04 -23.26 2.07
N THR A 109 9.83 -23.99 0.99
CA THR A 109 10.43 -23.67 -0.30
C THR A 109 9.65 -22.53 -0.94
N TYR A 110 10.30 -21.42 -1.22
CA TYR A 110 9.74 -20.31 -1.98
C TYR A 110 10.21 -20.36 -3.43
N LEU A 111 9.27 -20.35 -4.34
CA LEU A 111 9.49 -20.24 -5.78
C LEU A 111 8.95 -18.91 -6.28
N TYR A 112 9.74 -18.21 -7.07
CA TYR A 112 9.37 -16.97 -7.71
C TYR A 112 9.59 -17.10 -9.21
N THR A 113 8.52 -16.98 -10.01
CA THR A 113 8.61 -17.08 -11.47
C THR A 113 8.21 -15.74 -12.09
N LYS A 114 9.10 -15.21 -12.92
CA LYS A 114 8.87 -13.98 -13.69
C LYS A 114 9.56 -14.08 -15.04
N ALA A 115 8.85 -13.75 -16.11
CA ALA A 115 9.34 -13.82 -17.48
C ALA A 115 9.95 -15.19 -17.83
N GLY A 116 9.27 -16.28 -17.44
CA GLY A 116 9.69 -17.65 -17.69
C GLY A 116 10.89 -18.14 -16.84
N THR A 117 11.46 -17.29 -16.00
CA THR A 117 12.57 -17.66 -15.11
C THR A 117 12.09 -17.91 -13.69
N THR A 118 12.46 -19.05 -13.12
CA THR A 118 12.11 -19.41 -11.74
C THR A 118 13.35 -19.33 -10.85
N ILE A 119 13.23 -18.60 -9.75
CA ILE A 119 14.20 -18.56 -8.66
C ILE A 119 13.63 -19.35 -7.49
N GLN A 120 14.43 -20.22 -6.90
CA GLN A 120 14.07 -21.00 -5.73
C GLN A 120 14.92 -20.59 -4.53
N MET A 121 14.31 -20.46 -3.37
CA MET A 121 14.99 -20.24 -2.11
C MET A 121 14.30 -20.97 -0.94
N GLN A 122 15.04 -21.24 0.12
CA GLN A 122 14.48 -21.71 1.37
C GLN A 122 14.21 -20.50 2.27
N VAL A 123 13.00 -20.43 2.79
CA VAL A 123 12.58 -19.38 3.71
C VAL A 123 12.31 -20.04 5.07
N ALA A 124 13.07 -19.66 6.09
CA ALA A 124 12.74 -19.99 7.47
C ALA A 124 11.45 -19.26 7.85
N ASN A 125 10.69 -19.78 8.82
CA ASN A 125 9.48 -19.10 9.29
C ASN A 125 9.81 -17.67 9.72
N PRO A 126 9.36 -16.65 8.97
CA PRO A 126 9.87 -15.29 9.14
C PRO A 126 9.34 -14.62 10.42
N GLY A 127 8.39 -15.22 11.13
CA GLY A 127 7.78 -14.62 12.30
C GLY A 127 7.08 -13.31 11.93
N LYS A 128 7.49 -12.20 12.55
CA LYS A 128 6.98 -10.85 12.26
C LYS A 128 7.76 -10.13 11.15
N VAL A 129 8.84 -10.72 10.67
CA VAL A 129 9.67 -10.12 9.60
C VAL A 129 8.92 -10.23 8.27
N LEU A 130 8.84 -9.15 7.55
CA LEU A 130 8.16 -9.13 6.25
C LEU A 130 9.03 -9.87 5.20
N MET A 131 8.44 -10.85 4.54
CA MET A 131 9.11 -11.58 3.46
C MET A 131 9.21 -10.71 2.21
N THR A 132 10.35 -10.70 1.56
CA THR A 132 10.53 -10.04 0.26
C THR A 132 9.93 -10.90 -0.85
N LEU A 133 9.06 -10.33 -1.70
CA LEU A 133 8.44 -11.08 -2.81
C LEU A 133 9.47 -11.45 -3.88
N ASP A 134 10.29 -10.50 -4.32
CA ASP A 134 11.33 -10.76 -5.32
C ASP A 134 12.63 -11.21 -4.63
N PRO A 135 13.08 -12.46 -4.83
CA PRO A 135 14.31 -12.95 -4.22
C PRO A 135 15.57 -12.15 -4.60
N THR A 136 15.57 -11.48 -5.74
CA THR A 136 16.69 -10.63 -6.15
C THR A 136 16.87 -9.42 -5.24
N ALA A 137 15.80 -8.98 -4.60
CA ALA A 137 15.79 -7.89 -3.65
C ALA A 137 16.11 -8.32 -2.19
N ALA A 138 16.19 -9.62 -1.92
CA ALA A 138 16.33 -10.15 -0.56
C ALA A 138 17.54 -9.56 0.17
N LYS A 139 18.71 -9.51 -0.47
CA LYS A 139 19.94 -8.95 0.13
C LYS A 139 19.79 -7.46 0.51
N VAL A 140 19.10 -6.69 -0.34
CA VAL A 140 18.84 -5.26 -0.05
C VAL A 140 17.89 -5.12 1.12
N SER A 141 16.81 -5.91 1.11
CA SER A 141 15.82 -5.95 2.19
C SER A 141 16.45 -6.34 3.54
N GLU A 142 17.26 -7.39 3.56
CA GLU A 142 18.01 -7.81 4.76
C GLU A 142 18.93 -6.71 5.30
N ARG A 143 19.63 -6.01 4.39
CA ARG A 143 20.52 -4.91 4.78
C ARG A 143 19.75 -3.73 5.37
N ILE A 144 18.61 -3.38 4.77
CA ILE A 144 17.71 -2.35 5.31
C ILE A 144 17.21 -2.77 6.70
N GLN A 145 16.74 -4.00 6.85
CA GLN A 145 16.25 -4.54 8.12
C GLN A 145 17.34 -4.51 9.20
N HIS A 146 18.56 -4.85 8.85
CA HIS A 146 19.69 -4.79 9.78
C HIS A 146 19.97 -3.36 10.26
N ILE A 147 19.98 -2.38 9.35
CA ILE A 147 20.17 -0.96 9.68
C ILE A 147 19.04 -0.46 10.59
N VAL A 148 17.79 -0.76 10.24
CA VAL A 148 16.62 -0.30 11.01
C VAL A 148 16.62 -0.90 12.42
N LYS A 149 16.85 -2.20 12.55
CA LYS A 149 16.83 -2.90 13.83
C LYS A 149 17.79 -2.29 14.87
N GLU A 150 18.91 -1.72 14.43
CA GLU A 150 19.95 -1.22 15.31
C GLU A 150 19.78 0.26 15.68
N ARG A 151 19.16 1.06 14.80
CA ARG A 151 19.26 2.54 14.93
C ARG A 151 17.99 3.31 14.65
N PHE A 152 17.05 2.74 13.90
CA PHE A 152 15.92 3.47 13.33
C PHE A 152 14.62 2.68 13.45
N SER A 153 13.50 3.36 13.19
CA SER A 153 12.18 2.76 12.92
C SER A 153 11.91 2.69 11.42
N TYR A 154 10.79 2.13 11.05
CA TYR A 154 10.31 2.22 9.67
C TYR A 154 9.41 3.43 9.47
N LEU A 155 9.53 4.08 8.34
CA LEU A 155 8.72 5.25 7.99
C LEU A 155 7.21 4.94 8.03
N HIS A 156 6.83 3.68 7.81
CA HIS A 156 5.45 3.22 7.94
C HIS A 156 4.79 3.62 9.26
N ASP A 157 5.53 3.60 10.34
CA ASP A 157 5.03 3.89 11.69
C ASP A 157 4.76 5.38 11.92
N SER A 158 5.35 6.26 11.08
CA SER A 158 5.22 7.73 11.14
C SER A 158 4.20 8.28 10.13
N ILE A 159 3.67 7.43 9.23
CA ILE A 159 2.74 7.86 8.17
C ILE A 159 1.40 8.27 8.79
N LEU A 160 0.91 9.44 8.37
CA LEU A 160 -0.37 9.96 8.83
C LEU A 160 -1.55 9.33 8.08
N SER A 161 -2.74 9.44 8.67
CA SER A 161 -3.96 8.89 8.08
C SER A 161 -4.24 9.48 6.68
N GLN A 162 -4.71 8.63 5.75
CA GLN A 162 -5.21 9.06 4.45
C GLN A 162 -6.38 10.07 4.57
N LYS A 163 -7.09 10.04 5.69
CA LYS A 163 -8.20 10.97 5.99
C LYS A 163 -7.79 12.11 6.91
N LEU A 164 -6.52 12.50 6.90
CA LEU A 164 -5.97 13.48 7.84
C LEU A 164 -6.85 14.72 7.98
N PHE A 165 -7.21 15.34 6.87
CA PHE A 165 -8.00 16.58 6.84
C PHE A 165 -9.49 16.37 6.54
N SER A 166 -9.97 15.12 6.54
CA SER A 166 -11.38 14.75 6.23
C SER A 166 -11.92 15.28 4.90
N ILE A 167 -11.04 15.57 3.94
CA ILE A 167 -11.42 16.02 2.60
C ILE A 167 -11.55 14.79 1.69
N GLU A 168 -12.80 14.47 1.32
CA GLU A 168 -13.10 13.35 0.43
C GLU A 168 -12.80 13.68 -1.04
N SER A 169 -12.71 12.64 -1.88
CA SER A 169 -12.31 12.77 -3.29
C SER A 169 -13.26 13.60 -4.14
N ASP A 170 -14.51 13.72 -3.73
CA ASP A 170 -15.59 14.46 -4.40
C ASP A 170 -15.92 15.80 -3.72
N PHE A 171 -15.02 16.28 -2.85
CA PHE A 171 -15.23 17.49 -2.07
C PHE A 171 -15.52 18.72 -2.94
N VAL A 172 -14.75 18.91 -4.01
CA VAL A 172 -14.87 20.06 -4.92
C VAL A 172 -16.24 20.03 -5.63
N GLU A 173 -16.66 18.85 -6.11
CA GLU A 173 -17.94 18.67 -6.78
C GLU A 173 -19.13 18.93 -5.86
N ARG A 174 -19.03 18.49 -4.61
CA ARG A 174 -20.11 18.66 -3.61
C ARG A 174 -20.18 20.07 -3.02
N ASN A 175 -19.08 20.81 -3.07
CA ASN A 175 -18.97 22.11 -2.39
C ASN A 175 -18.41 23.19 -3.32
N PRO A 176 -19.00 23.40 -4.52
CA PRO A 176 -18.45 24.35 -5.49
C PRO A 176 -18.40 25.80 -4.97
N SER A 177 -19.27 26.16 -4.05
CA SER A 177 -19.30 27.50 -3.43
C SER A 177 -18.23 27.72 -2.36
N LEU A 178 -17.61 26.65 -1.83
CA LEU A 178 -16.57 26.71 -0.80
C LEU A 178 -15.17 26.72 -1.38
N VAL A 179 -15.03 26.46 -2.68
CA VAL A 179 -13.74 26.31 -3.35
C VAL A 179 -13.54 27.38 -4.40
N ARG A 180 -12.33 27.88 -4.50
CA ARG A 180 -11.87 28.77 -5.55
C ARG A 180 -10.58 28.18 -6.14
N GLU A 181 -10.44 28.18 -7.47
CA GLU A 181 -9.20 27.75 -8.12
C GLU A 181 -8.01 28.59 -7.63
N TYR A 182 -6.94 27.93 -7.24
CA TYR A 182 -5.70 28.61 -6.88
C TYR A 182 -4.85 28.84 -8.14
N LYS A 183 -4.49 30.10 -8.36
CA LYS A 183 -3.50 30.47 -9.39
C LYS A 183 -2.15 30.66 -8.74
N GLU A 184 -1.11 30.15 -9.37
CA GLU A 184 0.26 30.26 -8.86
C GLU A 184 0.62 31.75 -8.61
N GLY A 185 1.19 32.02 -7.43
CA GLY A 185 1.46 33.40 -6.97
C GLY A 185 0.24 34.16 -6.44
N GLY A 186 -0.96 33.53 -6.44
CA GLY A 186 -2.17 34.15 -5.89
C GLY A 186 -2.07 34.38 -4.37
N LYS A 187 -2.48 35.57 -3.92
CA LYS A 187 -2.52 35.88 -2.49
C LYS A 187 -3.68 35.19 -1.80
N LEU A 188 -3.42 34.62 -0.64
CA LEU A 188 -4.43 34.14 0.28
C LEU A 188 -4.99 35.33 1.10
N ARG A 189 -6.27 35.29 1.36
CA ARG A 189 -6.91 36.22 2.31
C ARG A 189 -6.76 35.70 3.73
N GLU A 190 -7.14 36.49 4.70
CA GLU A 190 -7.21 36.04 6.07
C GLU A 190 -8.12 34.80 6.21
N ASN A 191 -7.67 33.79 6.94
CA ASN A 191 -8.34 32.49 7.12
C ASN A 191 -8.51 31.67 5.81
N GLU A 192 -7.80 31.97 4.74
CA GLU A 192 -7.72 31.13 3.55
C GLU A 192 -6.47 30.25 3.56
N ILE A 193 -6.64 29.00 3.10
CA ILE A 193 -5.57 28.05 2.90
C ILE A 193 -5.63 27.45 1.50
N LYS A 194 -4.50 26.89 1.05
CA LYS A 194 -4.47 26.11 -0.18
C LYS A 194 -4.94 24.68 0.10
N LEU A 195 -5.66 24.10 -0.83
CA LEU A 195 -6.15 22.71 -0.78
C LEU A 195 -5.69 21.97 -2.03
N PHE A 196 -4.86 20.95 -1.86
CA PHE A 196 -4.43 20.06 -2.95
C PHE A 196 -5.33 18.83 -3.01
N THR A 197 -6.29 18.79 -3.94
CA THR A 197 -7.25 17.70 -4.05
C THR A 197 -7.69 17.46 -5.50
N ASN A 198 -8.50 16.43 -5.73
CA ASN A 198 -9.04 16.12 -7.04
C ASN A 198 -10.14 17.13 -7.43
N ASP A 199 -10.19 17.44 -8.73
CA ASP A 199 -11.25 18.27 -9.31
C ASP A 199 -12.52 17.46 -9.59
N LYS A 200 -12.37 16.15 -9.85
CA LYS A 200 -13.48 15.22 -10.14
C LYS A 200 -13.25 13.86 -9.50
N ALA A 201 -14.23 13.37 -8.79
CA ALA A 201 -14.21 12.03 -8.23
C ALA A 201 -14.29 10.96 -9.33
N GLY A 202 -13.40 9.97 -9.28
CA GLY A 202 -13.47 8.77 -10.12
C GLY A 202 -13.06 8.93 -11.59
N LYS A 203 -12.74 10.12 -12.06
CA LYS A 203 -12.17 10.34 -13.39
C LYS A 203 -10.69 10.65 -13.25
N ALA A 204 -9.82 9.74 -13.75
CA ALA A 204 -8.37 9.89 -13.81
C ALA A 204 -7.83 11.15 -13.10
N GLY A 205 -8.17 11.24 -11.82
CA GLY A 205 -8.24 12.48 -11.07
C GLY A 205 -6.88 13.16 -11.02
N ARG A 206 -6.78 14.24 -11.69
CA ARG A 206 -5.62 15.13 -11.55
C ARG A 206 -5.87 15.96 -10.31
N SER A 207 -5.03 15.79 -9.31
CA SER A 207 -5.05 16.71 -8.17
C SER A 207 -4.68 18.10 -8.65
N GLN A 208 -5.45 19.07 -8.22
CA GLN A 208 -5.28 20.49 -8.50
C GLN A 208 -5.26 21.28 -7.20
N TRP A 209 -4.81 22.53 -7.32
CA TRP A 209 -4.78 23.45 -6.20
C TRP A 209 -6.03 24.32 -6.17
N TYR A 210 -6.64 24.40 -5.02
CA TYR A 210 -7.77 25.26 -4.69
C TYR A 210 -7.44 26.15 -3.51
N VAL A 211 -8.29 27.15 -3.28
CA VAL A 211 -8.31 27.95 -2.06
C VAL A 211 -9.63 27.68 -1.36
N VAL A 212 -9.57 27.45 -0.07
CA VAL A 212 -10.71 27.24 0.80
C VAL A 212 -10.55 28.04 2.09
N ASN A 213 -11.65 28.30 2.80
CA ASN A 213 -11.54 28.82 4.15
C ASN A 213 -11.00 27.74 5.08
N GLU A 214 -10.10 28.07 5.99
CA GLU A 214 -9.48 27.13 6.93
C GLU A 214 -10.51 26.34 7.77
N LYS A 215 -11.65 26.94 8.06
CA LYS A 215 -12.79 26.29 8.80
C LYS A 215 -13.35 25.05 8.10
N VAL A 216 -13.02 24.83 6.83
CA VAL A 216 -13.36 23.60 6.09
C VAL A 216 -12.61 22.38 6.65
N ILE A 217 -11.46 22.60 7.27
CA ILE A 217 -10.65 21.55 7.88
C ILE A 217 -11.20 21.25 9.27
N THR A 218 -11.77 20.06 9.43
CA THR A 218 -12.42 19.63 10.68
C THR A 218 -11.65 18.56 11.46
N SER A 219 -10.55 18.08 10.87
CA SER A 219 -9.65 17.10 11.53
C SER A 219 -8.20 17.36 11.11
N GLY A 220 -7.24 16.93 11.93
CA GLY A 220 -5.83 17.10 11.68
C GLY A 220 -5.37 18.57 11.71
N CYS A 221 -6.12 19.44 12.40
CA CYS A 221 -5.81 20.87 12.47
C CYS A 221 -4.42 21.15 13.02
N GLU A 222 -3.90 20.29 13.90
CA GLU A 222 -2.56 20.35 14.47
C GLU A 222 -1.44 20.16 13.44
N TYR A 223 -1.77 19.61 12.27
CA TYR A 223 -0.85 19.43 11.14
C TYR A 223 -0.99 20.48 10.06
N LEU A 224 -2.02 21.33 10.13
CA LEU A 224 -2.31 22.30 9.07
C LEU A 224 -1.15 23.25 8.85
N HIS A 225 -0.62 23.81 9.94
CA HIS A 225 0.46 24.81 9.90
C HIS A 225 1.88 24.19 9.93
N LYS A 226 2.00 22.90 9.60
CA LYS A 226 3.31 22.23 9.41
C LYS A 226 3.62 22.04 7.94
N TRP A 227 4.89 21.99 7.60
CA TRP A 227 5.35 21.52 6.30
C TRP A 227 5.12 20.02 6.18
N LYS A 228 4.72 19.54 5.03
CA LYS A 228 4.35 18.14 4.82
C LYS A 228 5.01 17.58 3.58
N VAL A 229 5.58 16.38 3.67
CA VAL A 229 5.97 15.60 2.49
C VAL A 229 4.87 14.57 2.25
N ILE A 230 4.23 14.65 1.09
CA ILE A 230 3.08 13.84 0.74
C ILE A 230 3.37 12.92 -0.44
N VAL A 231 2.65 11.81 -0.50
CA VAL A 231 2.71 10.83 -1.57
C VAL A 231 1.31 10.55 -2.13
N SER A 232 1.24 10.10 -3.37
CA SER A 232 -0.02 9.65 -3.97
C SER A 232 -0.58 8.44 -3.23
N SER A 233 -1.88 8.42 -2.97
CA SER A 233 -2.56 7.26 -2.38
C SER A 233 -2.83 6.12 -3.37
N ALA A 234 -2.74 6.37 -4.67
CA ALA A 234 -3.03 5.39 -5.72
C ALA A 234 -1.80 4.58 -6.13
N ASN A 235 -0.61 5.18 -6.07
CA ASN A 235 0.66 4.56 -6.44
C ASN A 235 1.70 5.08 -5.44
N ALA A 236 1.57 4.62 -4.22
CA ALA A 236 2.36 5.07 -3.11
C ALA A 236 3.76 4.49 -3.20
N GLY A 237 4.76 5.33 -3.46
CA GLY A 237 6.12 4.87 -3.31
C GLY A 237 7.08 5.21 -4.44
N GLY A 238 8.01 4.31 -4.72
CA GLY A 238 9.19 4.55 -5.52
C GLY A 238 9.01 4.71 -7.03
N GLN A 239 7.80 4.65 -7.55
CA GLN A 239 7.56 4.77 -8.99
C GLN A 239 7.95 6.15 -9.55
N LYS A 240 8.59 6.16 -10.73
CA LYS A 240 8.97 7.39 -11.44
C LYS A 240 7.77 8.00 -12.16
N ARG A 241 6.91 8.72 -11.42
CA ARG A 241 5.76 9.44 -11.99
C ARG A 241 5.80 10.89 -11.54
N SER A 242 5.35 11.79 -12.39
CA SER A 242 5.12 13.18 -12.00
C SER A 242 4.10 13.22 -10.84
N ASN A 243 4.29 14.13 -9.90
CA ASN A 243 3.43 14.32 -8.74
C ASN A 243 3.29 13.08 -7.81
N GLN A 244 4.25 12.14 -7.85
CA GLN A 244 4.25 11.01 -6.94
C GLN A 244 4.53 11.46 -5.51
N LEU A 245 5.59 12.26 -5.32
CA LEU A 245 5.99 12.91 -4.09
C LEU A 245 5.87 14.43 -4.26
N ALA A 246 5.48 15.14 -3.23
CA ALA A 246 5.44 16.59 -3.23
C ALA A 246 5.66 17.15 -1.81
N ILE A 247 6.19 18.37 -1.74
CA ILE A 247 6.18 19.15 -0.52
C ILE A 247 4.93 20.03 -0.54
N VAL A 248 4.24 20.08 0.59
CA VAL A 248 3.08 20.93 0.84
C VAL A 248 3.42 21.85 1.99
N ASP A 249 3.26 23.13 1.78
CA ASP A 249 3.64 24.16 2.74
C ASP A 249 2.72 24.23 3.98
N ASN A 250 3.07 25.09 4.90
CA ASN A 250 2.39 25.27 6.19
C ASN A 250 1.11 26.13 6.11
N TYR A 251 0.64 26.46 4.90
CA TYR A 251 -0.69 27.06 4.64
C TYR A 251 -1.52 26.20 3.70
N SER A 252 -1.30 24.88 3.74
CA SER A 252 -1.92 23.98 2.79
C SER A 252 -2.41 22.70 3.44
N ALA A 253 -3.58 22.25 3.01
CA ALA A 253 -4.14 20.93 3.27
C ALA A 253 -4.16 20.08 1.99
N PHE A 254 -4.52 18.82 2.10
CA PHE A 254 -4.69 17.91 0.96
C PHE A 254 -5.88 16.97 1.15
N GLY A 255 -6.44 16.52 0.04
CA GLY A 255 -7.54 15.55 0.02
C GLY A 255 -7.07 14.10 0.05
N ARG A 256 -8.02 13.19 0.12
CA ARG A 256 -7.86 11.74 0.27
C ARG A 256 -7.00 11.06 -0.82
N SER A 257 -6.74 11.72 -1.95
CA SER A 257 -5.83 11.22 -2.98
C SER A 257 -4.35 11.26 -2.57
N ARG A 258 -4.04 11.85 -1.42
CA ARG A 258 -2.70 12.01 -0.88
C ARG A 258 -2.60 11.49 0.55
N ILE A 259 -1.35 11.17 0.94
CA ILE A 259 -0.99 10.73 2.29
C ILE A 259 0.26 11.51 2.69
N ALA A 260 0.30 12.02 3.91
CA ALA A 260 1.52 12.60 4.46
C ALA A 260 2.43 11.49 4.98
N LEU A 261 3.62 11.40 4.42
CA LEU A 261 4.68 10.53 4.92
C LEU A 261 5.19 11.02 6.25
N LYS A 262 5.43 12.33 6.35
CA LYS A 262 5.95 12.99 7.56
C LYS A 262 5.63 14.49 7.53
N THR A 263 5.61 15.12 8.71
CA THR A 263 5.42 16.57 8.88
C THR A 263 6.62 17.20 9.56
N PHE A 264 6.83 18.49 9.32
CA PHE A 264 8.01 19.23 9.77
C PHE A 264 7.62 20.63 10.21
N GLU A 265 8.42 21.21 11.12
CA GLU A 265 8.23 22.60 11.57
C GLU A 265 8.78 23.60 10.53
N THR A 266 9.82 23.21 9.80
CA THR A 266 10.49 24.08 8.85
C THR A 266 10.48 23.52 7.42
N GLU A 267 10.53 24.45 6.46
CA GLU A 267 10.66 24.09 5.04
C GLU A 267 11.95 23.31 4.77
N ARG A 268 13.05 23.68 5.41
CA ARG A 268 14.36 23.05 5.23
C ARG A 268 14.32 21.56 5.62
N GLU A 269 13.66 21.24 6.73
CA GLU A 269 13.49 19.83 7.14
C GLU A 269 12.67 19.06 6.13
N ALA A 270 11.57 19.63 5.64
CA ALA A 270 10.73 19.02 4.60
C ALA A 270 11.52 18.81 3.29
N GLN A 271 12.33 19.77 2.87
CA GLN A 271 13.19 19.66 1.68
C GLN A 271 14.25 18.55 1.85
N ASN A 272 14.90 18.48 3.01
CA ASN A 272 15.88 17.42 3.29
C ASN A 272 15.24 16.03 3.26
N PHE A 273 14.08 15.88 3.89
CA PHE A 273 13.36 14.61 3.88
C PHE A 273 12.82 14.27 2.47
N PHE A 274 12.37 15.24 1.72
CA PHE A 274 11.96 15.05 0.33
C PHE A 274 13.14 14.56 -0.53
N ALA A 275 14.32 15.18 -0.40
CA ALA A 275 15.53 14.75 -1.10
C ALA A 275 15.93 13.31 -0.69
N TYR A 276 15.83 12.96 0.60
CA TYR A 276 16.04 11.61 1.10
C TYR A 276 15.11 10.62 0.40
N CYS A 277 13.80 10.90 0.32
CA CYS A 277 12.82 10.05 -0.35
C CYS A 277 13.08 9.88 -1.86
N GLN A 278 13.84 10.78 -2.48
CA GLN A 278 14.19 10.73 -3.90
C GLN A 278 15.47 9.97 -4.21
N THR A 279 16.26 9.59 -3.20
CA THR A 279 17.46 8.77 -3.42
C THR A 279 17.09 7.40 -4.00
N ASP A 280 17.97 6.82 -4.81
CA ASP A 280 17.69 5.53 -5.48
C ASP A 280 17.42 4.41 -4.49
N LEU A 281 18.17 4.35 -3.38
CA LEU A 281 17.96 3.34 -2.34
C LEU A 281 16.55 3.44 -1.71
N ILE A 282 16.14 4.65 -1.34
CA ILE A 282 14.85 4.85 -0.67
C ILE A 282 13.69 4.67 -1.63
N ARG A 283 13.82 5.12 -2.87
CA ARG A 283 12.84 4.82 -3.92
C ARG A 283 12.70 3.32 -4.16
N TYR A 284 13.80 2.60 -4.18
CA TYR A 284 13.76 1.13 -4.28
C TYR A 284 13.11 0.51 -3.05
N ALA A 285 13.40 1.00 -1.84
CA ALA A 285 12.77 0.54 -0.60
C ALA A 285 11.24 0.75 -0.62
N PHE A 286 10.75 1.87 -1.15
CA PHE A 286 9.31 2.06 -1.36
C PHE A 286 8.71 0.99 -2.28
N LEU A 287 9.39 0.62 -3.36
CA LEU A 287 8.91 -0.38 -4.31
C LEU A 287 8.86 -1.81 -3.75
N LEU A 288 9.61 -2.11 -2.69
CA LEU A 288 9.60 -3.42 -2.05
C LEU A 288 8.26 -3.77 -1.40
N THR A 289 7.43 -2.77 -1.08
CA THR A 289 6.13 -2.93 -0.41
C THR A 289 5.07 -2.01 -0.98
N ASP A 290 4.94 -1.95 -2.32
CA ASP A 290 4.07 -0.98 -3.04
C ASP A 290 2.71 -1.58 -3.46
N GLU A 291 2.25 -2.69 -2.84
CA GLU A 291 1.02 -3.37 -3.26
C GLU A 291 -0.24 -2.68 -2.74
N ALA A 292 -0.15 -2.01 -1.58
CA ALA A 292 -1.27 -1.35 -0.95
C ALA A 292 -0.83 -0.23 0.00
N LEU A 293 -1.74 0.69 0.31
CA LEU A 293 -1.48 1.75 1.29
C LEU A 293 -1.10 1.21 2.68
N THR A 294 -1.63 0.04 3.04
CA THR A 294 -1.32 -0.64 4.31
C THR A 294 0.08 -1.23 4.36
N SER A 295 0.78 -1.29 3.23
CA SER A 295 2.18 -1.69 3.14
C SER A 295 3.14 -0.53 2.85
N LEU A 296 2.60 0.67 2.64
CA LEU A 296 3.38 1.85 2.30
C LEU A 296 4.56 2.04 3.26
N ALA A 297 5.76 2.08 2.70
CA ALA A 297 7.02 2.35 3.41
C ALA A 297 7.37 1.39 4.56
N LYS A 298 6.86 0.16 4.57
CA LYS A 298 7.20 -0.86 5.61
C LYS A 298 8.67 -1.29 5.59
N LEU A 299 9.39 -1.02 4.52
CA LEU A 299 10.84 -1.28 4.40
C LEU A 299 11.65 0.01 4.15
N VAL A 300 11.04 1.17 4.34
CA VAL A 300 11.75 2.46 4.24
C VAL A 300 12.23 2.86 5.64
N PRO A 301 13.54 3.04 5.88
CA PRO A 301 14.03 3.56 7.15
C PRO A 301 13.46 4.95 7.44
N ASP A 302 13.11 5.20 8.70
CA ASP A 302 12.76 6.54 9.21
C ASP A 302 14.02 7.16 9.87
N LEU A 303 14.68 8.06 9.17
CA LEU A 303 15.90 8.73 9.59
C LEU A 303 15.60 9.99 10.39
#